data_14e85623ae648fdb6074880c08584ae0
#
_entry.id   14e85623ae648fdb6074880c08584ae0
#
_cell.length_a   1.000
_cell.length_b   1.000
_cell.length_c   1.000
_cell.angle_alpha   90.00
_cell.angle_beta   90.00
_cell.angle_gamma   90.00
#
_symmetry.space_group_name_H-M   'P 1'
#
loop_
_entity.id
_entity.type
_entity.pdbx_description
1 polymer ?
#
loop_
_entity_poly.entity_id
_entity_poly.type
_entity_poly.pdbx_seq_one_letter_code
_entity_poly.pdbx_strand_id
1 'polypeptide(L)'
;MRQVVLSPGQVFDEALLERTSAFDANALMTATQIVADVRERGDAALREYTQRFDGVDLQTFRVAPEAIEEALASCDPQVSTALQHAARQVRDFHVRQRQQSWFTVRDDGAIVGSKVEPIEAVGIYVPGGRALYPSSVLMNAIPAQVAGVKRIVCATPPTRDGSLDPAILEACRIAGVTEVYSIGGAQAIAALAYGTETIRPVSKITGPGNAYVAAAKKVVSGDVGIDMIAGPSEVCVVADESADPALVAIDLMAQAEHDPLASCYLVCFDEAYAADVLRAIDSHMQQSARAEITRASLDDKGLVVVCPNMDAAIQTVNVIAPEHLELHVAGGMDLLGQVRNAGAIFMGEWTPEAVGDYVAGPNHTLPTGGTARFSSPLSVEDFVKKSSVIQYTPLALANEGEAIMAIAEHEGLWAHAQSVRLRLGMLQDALKVDGAAAPVIDMDAQPADAQADEEVGRAELTDE
;
A
#
# COMPACT_ATOMS: atom_id res chain seq x y z
N MET A 1 -26.25 -14.41 1.45
CA MET A 1 -25.96 -12.95 1.33
C MET A 1 -27.22 -12.15 1.68
N ARG A 2 -27.09 -11.03 2.38
CA ARG A 2 -28.19 -10.07 2.63
C ARG A 2 -28.48 -9.27 1.36
N GLN A 3 -29.71 -8.78 1.21
CA GLN A 3 -30.10 -7.97 0.05
C GLN A 3 -30.70 -6.62 0.47
N VAL A 4 -30.34 -5.57 -0.25
CA VAL A 4 -30.86 -4.20 -0.10
C VAL A 4 -31.26 -3.69 -1.48
N VAL A 5 -32.47 -3.13 -1.59
CA VAL A 5 -32.96 -2.50 -2.83
C VAL A 5 -33.04 -1.00 -2.61
N LEU A 6 -32.34 -0.22 -3.41
CA LEU A 6 -32.34 1.24 -3.32
C LEU A 6 -33.45 1.82 -4.22
N SER A 7 -34.24 2.74 -3.63
CA SER A 7 -35.21 3.52 -4.39
C SER A 7 -34.51 4.63 -5.19
N PRO A 8 -35.11 5.14 -6.28
CA PRO A 8 -34.59 6.29 -7.00
C PRO A 8 -34.31 7.50 -6.07
N GLY A 9 -33.09 8.03 -6.10
CA GLY A 9 -32.63 9.13 -5.24
C GLY A 9 -32.22 8.72 -3.81
N GLN A 10 -32.32 7.45 -3.45
CA GLN A 10 -31.80 6.95 -2.20
C GLN A 10 -30.30 6.73 -2.28
N VAL A 11 -29.57 7.21 -1.26
CA VAL A 11 -28.12 6.99 -1.10
C VAL A 11 -27.91 5.72 -0.28
N PHE A 12 -26.92 4.92 -0.65
CA PHE A 12 -26.53 3.73 0.11
C PHE A 12 -26.00 4.13 1.50
N ASP A 13 -26.51 3.47 2.53
CA ASP A 13 -26.11 3.71 3.92
C ASP A 13 -24.87 2.87 4.28
N GLU A 14 -23.76 3.53 4.60
CA GLU A 14 -22.51 2.89 5.00
C GLU A 14 -22.66 1.96 6.22
N ALA A 15 -23.60 2.24 7.11
CA ALA A 15 -23.87 1.40 8.29
C ALA A 15 -24.27 -0.05 7.92
N LEU A 16 -24.75 -0.27 6.69
CA LEU A 16 -25.10 -1.61 6.18
C LEU A 16 -23.89 -2.50 5.91
N LEU A 17 -22.68 -1.94 5.82
CA LEU A 17 -21.47 -2.72 5.46
C LEU A 17 -21.01 -3.66 6.58
N GLU A 18 -21.36 -3.40 7.84
CA GLU A 18 -20.97 -4.23 9.01
C GLU A 18 -19.49 -4.65 8.99
N ARG A 19 -18.61 -3.68 8.69
CA ARG A 19 -17.18 -3.93 8.54
C ARG A 19 -16.57 -4.50 9.81
N THR A 20 -15.74 -5.52 9.61
CA THR A 20 -14.93 -6.09 10.68
C THR A 20 -13.63 -5.30 10.80
N SER A 21 -13.27 -4.89 12.01
CA SER A 21 -11.96 -4.28 12.25
C SER A 21 -10.84 -5.26 11.90
N ALA A 22 -9.70 -4.73 11.44
CA ALA A 22 -8.50 -5.53 11.15
C ALA A 22 -8.05 -6.37 12.36
N PHE A 23 -8.36 -5.92 13.57
CA PHE A 23 -8.07 -6.65 14.81
C PHE A 23 -8.99 -6.14 15.93
N ASP A 24 -9.25 -7.01 16.90
CA ASP A 24 -10.00 -6.68 18.12
C ASP A 24 -9.05 -6.20 19.25
N ALA A 25 -9.65 -5.78 20.36
CA ALA A 25 -8.91 -5.31 21.55
C ALA A 25 -7.99 -6.40 22.14
N ASN A 26 -8.39 -7.67 22.06
CA ASN A 26 -7.62 -8.80 22.59
C ASN A 26 -6.37 -9.06 21.72
N ALA A 27 -6.52 -9.03 20.39
CA ALA A 27 -5.39 -9.14 19.47
C ALA A 27 -4.40 -8.00 19.67
N LEU A 28 -4.89 -6.76 19.87
CA LEU A 28 -4.03 -5.60 20.12
C LEU A 28 -3.26 -5.74 21.44
N MET A 29 -3.93 -6.15 22.52
CA MET A 29 -3.29 -6.37 23.82
C MET A 29 -2.23 -7.47 23.75
N THR A 30 -2.55 -8.60 23.12
CA THR A 30 -1.64 -9.72 22.94
C THR A 30 -0.42 -9.34 22.10
N ALA A 31 -0.65 -8.65 20.97
CA ALA A 31 0.44 -8.17 20.12
C ALA A 31 1.35 -7.17 20.84
N THR A 32 0.78 -6.26 21.63
CA THR A 32 1.54 -5.30 22.43
C THR A 32 2.48 -6.02 23.40
N GLN A 33 1.98 -7.08 24.06
CA GLN A 33 2.80 -7.86 24.98
C GLN A 33 3.91 -8.63 24.26
N ILE A 34 3.62 -9.27 23.12
CA ILE A 34 4.61 -9.96 22.30
C ILE A 34 5.71 -9.01 21.83
N VAL A 35 5.31 -7.82 21.34
CA VAL A 35 6.24 -6.79 20.85
C VAL A 35 7.17 -6.34 21.97
N ALA A 36 6.62 -6.04 23.16
CA ALA A 36 7.43 -5.65 24.32
C ALA A 36 8.42 -6.75 24.75
N ASP A 37 7.97 -8.00 24.76
CA ASP A 37 8.76 -9.15 25.16
C ASP A 37 9.91 -9.43 24.18
N VAL A 38 9.67 -9.36 22.87
CA VAL A 38 10.73 -9.50 21.85
C VAL A 38 11.74 -8.35 21.97
N ARG A 39 11.27 -7.14 22.22
CA ARG A 39 12.16 -5.99 22.42
C ARG A 39 13.07 -6.15 23.63
N GLU A 40 12.62 -6.81 24.69
CA GLU A 40 13.37 -7.03 25.92
C GLU A 40 14.28 -8.27 25.83
N ARG A 41 13.77 -9.40 25.29
CA ARG A 41 14.45 -10.71 25.36
C ARG A 41 15.03 -11.21 24.03
N GLY A 42 14.84 -10.46 22.93
CA GLY A 42 15.41 -10.76 21.61
C GLY A 42 15.11 -12.17 21.10
N ASP A 43 16.15 -12.87 20.67
CA ASP A 43 16.06 -14.23 20.10
C ASP A 43 15.46 -15.26 21.07
N ALA A 44 15.57 -15.06 22.38
CA ALA A 44 14.96 -15.96 23.35
C ALA A 44 13.43 -15.91 23.29
N ALA A 45 12.87 -14.72 23.18
CA ALA A 45 11.42 -14.54 22.97
C ALA A 45 10.97 -15.12 21.62
N LEU A 46 11.73 -14.86 20.54
CA LEU A 46 11.41 -15.41 19.22
C LEU A 46 11.33 -16.94 19.25
N ARG A 47 12.28 -17.59 19.90
CA ARG A 47 12.32 -19.07 20.01
C ARG A 47 11.11 -19.60 20.77
N GLU A 48 10.77 -18.97 21.89
CA GLU A 48 9.62 -19.34 22.70
C GLU A 48 8.31 -19.19 21.92
N TYR A 49 8.10 -18.06 21.23
CA TYR A 49 6.89 -17.82 20.48
C TYR A 49 6.79 -18.69 19.22
N THR A 50 7.89 -18.94 18.51
CA THR A 50 7.91 -19.86 17.37
C THR A 50 7.54 -21.28 17.81
N GLN A 51 8.10 -21.76 18.91
CA GLN A 51 7.72 -23.07 19.45
C GLN A 51 6.25 -23.10 19.88
N ARG A 52 5.75 -22.04 20.52
CA ARG A 52 4.37 -21.99 21.02
C ARG A 52 3.34 -21.91 19.90
N PHE A 53 3.58 -21.12 18.84
CA PHE A 53 2.59 -20.83 17.80
C PHE A 53 2.77 -21.70 16.56
N ASP A 54 4.00 -21.97 16.17
CA ASP A 54 4.31 -22.75 14.97
C ASP A 54 4.63 -24.22 15.30
N GLY A 55 4.88 -24.54 16.58
CA GLY A 55 5.16 -25.90 17.05
C GLY A 55 6.57 -26.37 16.72
N VAL A 56 7.49 -25.49 16.39
CA VAL A 56 8.84 -25.81 15.92
C VAL A 56 9.90 -25.18 16.82
N ASP A 57 10.87 -25.99 17.24
CA ASP A 57 12.06 -25.52 17.98
C ASP A 57 13.21 -25.28 17.00
N LEU A 58 13.39 -24.04 16.59
CA LEU A 58 14.42 -23.61 15.65
C LEU A 58 15.70 -23.21 16.38
N GLN A 59 16.83 -23.80 15.98
CA GLN A 59 18.14 -23.42 16.48
C GLN A 59 18.66 -22.12 15.83
N THR A 60 18.26 -21.88 14.61
CA THR A 60 18.54 -20.64 13.87
C THR A 60 17.29 -20.20 13.12
N PHE A 61 17.04 -18.90 13.10
CA PHE A 61 15.93 -18.32 12.34
C PHE A 61 16.32 -17.98 10.91
N ARG A 62 17.59 -17.71 10.67
CA ARG A 62 18.08 -17.34 9.35
C ARG A 62 18.18 -18.55 8.45
N VAL A 63 17.55 -18.48 7.30
CA VAL A 63 17.70 -19.45 6.23
C VAL A 63 19.08 -19.30 5.61
N ALA A 64 19.79 -20.42 5.41
CA ALA A 64 21.08 -20.40 4.78
C ALA A 64 20.98 -19.88 3.33
N PRO A 65 21.89 -19.02 2.86
CA PRO A 65 21.87 -18.54 1.48
C PRO A 65 21.85 -19.66 0.44
N GLU A 66 22.53 -20.75 0.73
CA GLU A 66 22.61 -21.94 -0.12
C GLU A 66 21.24 -22.57 -0.35
N ALA A 67 20.38 -22.60 0.69
CA ALA A 67 19.02 -23.12 0.59
C ALA A 67 18.13 -22.26 -0.34
N ILE A 68 18.39 -20.96 -0.40
CA ILE A 68 17.69 -20.07 -1.33
C ILE A 68 18.17 -20.32 -2.78
N GLU A 69 19.45 -20.53 -2.98
CA GLU A 69 20.01 -20.83 -4.31
C GLU A 69 19.55 -22.22 -4.80
N GLU A 70 19.44 -23.19 -3.91
CA GLU A 70 18.97 -24.55 -4.20
C GLU A 70 17.46 -24.64 -4.39
N ALA A 71 16.69 -23.61 -4.03
CA ALA A 71 15.22 -23.59 -4.11
C ALA A 71 14.70 -23.89 -5.52
N LEU A 72 15.41 -23.41 -6.57
CA LEU A 72 15.03 -23.70 -7.95
C LEU A 72 14.98 -25.20 -8.25
N ALA A 73 15.89 -25.98 -7.69
CA ALA A 73 15.95 -27.44 -7.91
C ALA A 73 14.83 -28.18 -7.17
N SER A 74 14.30 -27.59 -6.08
CA SER A 74 13.28 -28.18 -5.22
C SER A 74 11.86 -27.71 -5.56
N CYS A 75 11.73 -26.55 -6.22
CA CYS A 75 10.45 -25.96 -6.62
C CYS A 75 9.88 -26.69 -7.86
N ASP A 76 8.56 -26.84 -7.89
CA ASP A 76 7.87 -27.32 -9.09
C ASP A 76 8.23 -26.44 -10.29
N PRO A 77 8.70 -27.02 -11.43
CA PRO A 77 9.11 -26.26 -12.60
C PRO A 77 7.98 -25.40 -13.22
N GLN A 78 6.72 -25.83 -13.12
CA GLN A 78 5.60 -25.03 -13.61
C GLN A 78 5.38 -23.82 -12.72
N VAL A 79 5.45 -23.99 -11.40
CA VAL A 79 5.34 -22.90 -10.42
C VAL A 79 6.50 -21.92 -10.58
N SER A 80 7.74 -22.42 -10.70
CA SER A 80 8.90 -21.54 -10.92
C SER A 80 8.77 -20.71 -12.20
N THR A 81 8.31 -21.33 -13.29
CA THR A 81 8.07 -20.64 -14.57
C THR A 81 6.99 -19.55 -14.43
N ALA A 82 5.89 -19.86 -13.75
CA ALA A 82 4.81 -18.91 -13.47
C ALA A 82 5.28 -17.74 -12.61
N LEU A 83 6.06 -18.01 -11.54
CA LEU A 83 6.64 -16.97 -10.68
C LEU A 83 7.58 -16.04 -11.45
N GLN A 84 8.41 -16.59 -12.35
CA GLN A 84 9.28 -15.79 -13.22
C GLN A 84 8.47 -14.92 -14.19
N HIS A 85 7.36 -15.42 -14.73
CA HIS A 85 6.45 -14.64 -15.57
C HIS A 85 5.81 -13.51 -14.77
N ALA A 86 5.20 -13.81 -13.62
CA ALA A 86 4.62 -12.84 -12.70
C ALA A 86 5.64 -11.75 -12.31
N ALA A 87 6.85 -12.15 -11.94
CA ALA A 87 7.91 -11.21 -11.55
C ALA A 87 8.27 -10.22 -12.66
N ARG A 88 8.28 -10.65 -13.93
CA ARG A 88 8.51 -9.73 -15.07
C ARG A 88 7.38 -8.70 -15.17
N GLN A 89 6.13 -9.15 -15.13
CA GLN A 89 4.97 -8.27 -15.24
C GLN A 89 4.91 -7.25 -14.08
N VAL A 90 5.12 -7.73 -12.84
CA VAL A 90 5.19 -6.86 -11.65
C VAL A 90 6.30 -5.82 -11.79
N ARG A 91 7.48 -6.23 -12.26
CA ARG A 91 8.60 -5.31 -12.49
C ARG A 91 8.29 -4.28 -13.56
N ASP A 92 7.73 -4.71 -14.69
CA ASP A 92 7.41 -3.85 -15.83
C ASP A 92 6.37 -2.79 -15.46
N PHE A 93 5.43 -3.13 -14.59
CA PHE A 93 4.46 -2.18 -14.05
C PHE A 93 5.13 -1.17 -13.11
N HIS A 94 5.87 -1.67 -12.11
CA HIS A 94 6.42 -0.83 -11.03
C HIS A 94 7.55 0.08 -11.50
N VAL A 95 8.31 -0.27 -12.55
CA VAL A 95 9.34 0.61 -13.12
C VAL A 95 8.75 1.96 -13.57
N ARG A 96 7.48 2.00 -13.99
CA ARG A 96 6.79 3.24 -14.39
C ARG A 96 6.42 4.14 -13.21
N GLN A 97 6.46 3.63 -11.99
CA GLN A 97 6.17 4.39 -10.76
C GLN A 97 7.42 5.08 -10.18
N ARG A 98 8.61 4.89 -10.79
CA ARG A 98 9.84 5.48 -10.29
C ARG A 98 9.79 7.00 -10.36
N GLN A 99 10.06 7.62 -9.22
CA GLN A 99 10.19 9.06 -9.11
C GLN A 99 11.65 9.50 -9.26
N GLN A 100 11.86 10.71 -9.75
CA GLN A 100 13.18 11.32 -9.90
C GLN A 100 13.31 12.52 -8.97
N SER A 101 14.54 12.77 -8.50
CA SER A 101 14.90 14.02 -7.85
C SER A 101 14.80 15.16 -8.87
N TRP A 102 14.35 16.34 -8.41
CA TRP A 102 14.26 17.52 -9.27
C TRP A 102 14.73 18.76 -8.50
N PHE A 103 15.24 19.74 -9.25
CA PHE A 103 15.70 21.01 -8.72
C PHE A 103 15.29 22.13 -9.69
N THR A 104 14.83 23.24 -9.14
CA THR A 104 14.53 24.46 -9.88
C THR A 104 15.46 25.56 -9.40
N VAL A 105 16.05 26.28 -10.36
CA VAL A 105 16.86 27.48 -10.09
C VAL A 105 16.00 28.71 -10.37
N ARG A 106 15.88 29.57 -9.37
CA ARG A 106 15.14 30.84 -9.46
C ARG A 106 16.03 31.94 -10.09
N ASP A 107 15.42 33.04 -10.54
CA ASP A 107 16.15 34.15 -11.16
C ASP A 107 17.18 34.81 -10.22
N ASP A 108 16.91 34.76 -8.92
CA ASP A 108 17.84 35.22 -7.87
C ASP A 108 18.95 34.20 -7.54
N GLY A 109 18.99 33.08 -8.28
CA GLY A 109 19.97 32.00 -8.10
C GLY A 109 19.67 31.05 -6.95
N ALA A 110 18.58 31.22 -6.22
CA ALA A 110 18.16 30.23 -5.22
C ALA A 110 17.79 28.90 -5.89
N ILE A 111 18.13 27.79 -5.25
CA ILE A 111 17.80 26.43 -5.67
C ILE A 111 16.83 25.84 -4.67
N VAL A 112 15.70 25.36 -5.17
CA VAL A 112 14.74 24.56 -4.41
C VAL A 112 14.49 23.26 -5.13
N GLY A 113 14.31 22.18 -4.40
CA GLY A 113 14.11 20.87 -5.03
C GLY A 113 13.70 19.78 -4.06
N SER A 114 13.48 18.61 -4.63
CA SER A 114 13.17 17.39 -3.89
C SER A 114 14.18 16.30 -4.26
N LYS A 115 14.89 15.80 -3.26
CA LYS A 115 15.78 14.64 -3.38
C LYS A 115 14.99 13.38 -3.04
N VAL A 116 14.90 12.45 -3.97
CA VAL A 116 14.26 11.14 -3.81
C VAL A 116 15.33 10.08 -3.60
N GLU A 117 15.24 9.34 -2.50
CA GLU A 117 16.16 8.25 -2.17
C GLU A 117 15.41 7.02 -1.67
N PRO A 118 15.88 5.80 -1.96
CA PRO A 118 15.32 4.60 -1.35
C PRO A 118 15.53 4.60 0.17
N ILE A 119 14.63 3.92 0.89
CA ILE A 119 14.89 3.56 2.28
C ILE A 119 16.03 2.55 2.36
N GLU A 120 16.69 2.47 3.51
CA GLU A 120 17.90 1.64 3.68
C GLU A 120 17.58 0.14 3.65
N ALA A 121 16.53 -0.26 4.36
CA ALA A 121 16.13 -1.65 4.50
C ALA A 121 14.62 -1.80 4.62
N VAL A 122 14.07 -2.87 4.06
CA VAL A 122 12.66 -3.24 4.21
C VAL A 122 12.53 -4.67 4.71
N GLY A 123 11.61 -4.90 5.64
CA GLY A 123 11.12 -6.22 6.03
C GLY A 123 9.82 -6.52 5.32
N ILE A 124 9.77 -7.59 4.55
CA ILE A 124 8.53 -8.09 3.96
C ILE A 124 8.02 -9.25 4.80
N TYR A 125 6.79 -9.16 5.25
CA TYR A 125 6.13 -10.25 5.96
C TYR A 125 5.26 -11.05 4.99
N VAL A 126 5.52 -12.35 4.92
CA VAL A 126 4.76 -13.28 4.07
C VAL A 126 4.03 -14.25 4.98
N PRO A 127 2.70 -14.26 4.98
CA PRO A 127 1.94 -15.16 5.83
C PRO A 127 2.12 -16.62 5.40
N GLY A 128 1.92 -17.52 6.36
CA GLY A 128 1.88 -18.97 6.16
C GLY A 128 0.67 -19.57 6.86
N GLY A 129 0.58 -20.88 6.90
CA GLY A 129 -0.46 -21.63 7.61
C GLY A 129 -1.47 -22.29 6.68
N ARG A 130 -2.64 -21.67 6.45
CA ARG A 130 -3.72 -22.29 5.63
C ARG A 130 -3.44 -22.28 4.12
N ALA A 131 -2.66 -21.35 3.63
CA ALA A 131 -2.23 -21.23 2.25
C ALA A 131 -0.77 -20.73 2.19
N LEU A 132 -0.14 -20.94 1.05
CA LEU A 132 1.22 -20.47 0.74
C LEU A 132 1.09 -19.29 -0.20
N TYR A 133 1.89 -18.22 0.02
CA TYR A 133 1.79 -16.98 -0.74
C TYR A 133 3.12 -16.56 -1.37
N PRO A 134 3.69 -17.35 -2.30
CA PRO A 134 4.91 -16.94 -3.01
C PRO A 134 4.70 -15.66 -3.84
N SER A 135 3.48 -15.40 -4.32
CA SER A 135 3.11 -14.14 -4.97
C SER A 135 3.34 -12.93 -4.07
N SER A 136 3.02 -13.02 -2.77
CA SER A 136 3.24 -11.92 -1.82
C SER A 136 4.73 -11.57 -1.66
N VAL A 137 5.65 -12.53 -1.84
CA VAL A 137 7.08 -12.22 -1.91
C VAL A 137 7.36 -11.30 -3.09
N LEU A 138 6.87 -11.64 -4.30
CA LEU A 138 7.08 -10.85 -5.51
C LEU A 138 6.49 -9.45 -5.37
N MET A 139 5.23 -9.37 -4.89
CA MET A 139 4.48 -8.13 -4.77
C MET A 139 5.08 -7.14 -3.75
N ASN A 140 5.77 -7.65 -2.73
CA ASN A 140 6.43 -6.79 -1.74
C ASN A 140 7.89 -6.50 -2.11
N ALA A 141 8.66 -7.50 -2.57
CA ALA A 141 10.08 -7.34 -2.81
C ALA A 141 10.41 -6.61 -4.12
N ILE A 142 9.64 -6.84 -5.20
CA ILE A 142 9.95 -6.25 -6.52
C ILE A 142 9.81 -4.72 -6.51
N PRO A 143 8.73 -4.10 -5.99
CA PRO A 143 8.68 -2.63 -5.92
C PRO A 143 9.76 -2.06 -5.03
N ALA A 144 10.15 -2.73 -3.93
CA ALA A 144 11.29 -2.33 -3.11
C ALA A 144 12.61 -2.38 -3.90
N GLN A 145 12.83 -3.44 -4.69
CA GLN A 145 13.99 -3.55 -5.55
C GLN A 145 14.00 -2.47 -6.65
N VAL A 146 12.84 -2.19 -7.27
CA VAL A 146 12.69 -1.13 -8.29
C VAL A 146 12.96 0.25 -7.70
N ALA A 147 12.55 0.49 -6.44
CA ALA A 147 12.88 1.70 -5.69
C ALA A 147 14.39 1.86 -5.44
N GLY A 148 15.15 0.77 -5.44
CA GLY A 148 16.58 0.74 -5.19
C GLY A 148 16.96 0.38 -3.75
N VAL A 149 16.04 -0.18 -2.96
CA VAL A 149 16.33 -0.69 -1.60
C VAL A 149 17.40 -1.78 -1.68
N LYS A 150 18.44 -1.64 -0.85
CA LYS A 150 19.60 -2.55 -0.92
C LYS A 150 19.45 -3.79 -0.03
N ARG A 151 18.71 -3.67 1.06
CA ARG A 151 18.50 -4.76 2.00
C ARG A 151 17.00 -5.07 2.07
N ILE A 152 16.61 -6.22 1.51
CA ILE A 152 15.23 -6.73 1.52
C ILE A 152 15.24 -8.01 2.35
N VAL A 153 14.49 -7.99 3.44
CA VAL A 153 14.41 -9.07 4.44
C VAL A 153 13.04 -9.71 4.36
N CYS A 154 12.95 -11.00 4.13
CA CYS A 154 11.69 -11.76 4.19
C CYS A 154 11.57 -12.48 5.54
N ALA A 155 10.43 -12.31 6.20
CA ALA A 155 10.03 -13.11 7.35
C ALA A 155 8.76 -13.88 7.01
N THR A 156 8.79 -15.19 7.22
CA THR A 156 7.67 -16.10 6.97
C THR A 156 7.70 -17.25 7.98
N PRO A 157 6.54 -17.72 8.50
CA PRO A 157 6.54 -18.79 9.48
C PRO A 157 7.05 -20.11 8.87
N PRO A 158 7.70 -20.95 9.68
CA PRO A 158 8.10 -22.28 9.25
C PRO A 158 6.89 -23.19 9.02
N THR A 159 7.07 -24.20 8.19
CA THR A 159 6.19 -25.36 8.14
C THR A 159 6.38 -26.23 9.40
N ARG A 160 5.50 -27.20 9.60
CA ARG A 160 5.53 -28.05 10.83
C ARG A 160 6.81 -28.85 11.01
N ASP A 161 7.56 -29.10 9.96
CA ASP A 161 8.85 -29.78 10.00
C ASP A 161 10.02 -28.80 10.15
N GLY A 162 9.77 -27.53 10.28
CA GLY A 162 10.77 -26.46 10.45
C GLY A 162 11.39 -25.95 9.16
N SER A 163 10.98 -26.47 8.00
CA SER A 163 11.43 -26.01 6.69
C SER A 163 10.63 -24.78 6.21
N LEU A 164 11.02 -24.22 5.07
CA LEU A 164 10.20 -23.30 4.28
C LEU A 164 9.82 -23.95 2.96
N ASP A 165 8.66 -23.56 2.46
CA ASP A 165 8.19 -24.04 1.16
C ASP A 165 9.16 -23.61 0.04
N PRO A 166 9.56 -24.54 -0.87
CA PRO A 166 10.47 -24.23 -1.96
C PRO A 166 9.99 -23.11 -2.89
N ALA A 167 8.66 -22.92 -3.09
CA ALA A 167 8.14 -21.87 -3.93
C ALA A 167 8.32 -20.47 -3.28
N ILE A 168 8.26 -20.39 -1.94
CA ILE A 168 8.57 -19.15 -1.19
C ILE A 168 10.05 -18.79 -1.38
N LEU A 169 10.95 -19.76 -1.23
CA LEU A 169 12.39 -19.55 -1.41
C LEU A 169 12.74 -19.18 -2.86
N GLU A 170 12.10 -19.83 -3.83
CA GLU A 170 12.25 -19.50 -5.26
C GLU A 170 11.74 -18.09 -5.57
N ALA A 171 10.61 -17.68 -5.01
CA ALA A 171 10.12 -16.32 -5.14
C ALA A 171 11.08 -15.29 -4.52
N CYS A 172 11.68 -15.60 -3.36
CA CYS A 172 12.72 -14.78 -2.74
C CYS A 172 13.94 -14.62 -3.66
N ARG A 173 14.41 -15.73 -4.25
CA ARG A 173 15.51 -15.72 -5.21
C ARG A 173 15.21 -14.87 -6.44
N ILE A 174 14.03 -15.04 -7.06
CA ILE A 174 13.56 -14.29 -8.24
C ILE A 174 13.48 -12.79 -7.94
N ALA A 175 12.96 -12.43 -6.76
CA ALA A 175 12.75 -11.05 -6.34
C ALA A 175 14.01 -10.38 -5.75
N GLY A 176 15.12 -11.12 -5.60
CA GLY A 176 16.37 -10.58 -5.07
C GLY A 176 16.32 -10.23 -3.59
N VAL A 177 15.57 -11.02 -2.79
CA VAL A 177 15.56 -10.92 -1.34
C VAL A 177 16.95 -11.26 -0.79
N THR A 178 17.47 -10.43 0.11
CA THR A 178 18.85 -10.55 0.61
C THR A 178 18.98 -11.42 1.86
N GLU A 179 17.91 -11.52 2.65
CA GLU A 179 17.88 -12.27 3.90
C GLU A 179 16.48 -12.90 4.07
N VAL A 180 16.41 -14.15 4.47
CA VAL A 180 15.16 -14.86 4.77
C VAL A 180 15.22 -15.40 6.19
N TYR A 181 14.15 -15.15 6.95
CA TYR A 181 13.99 -15.63 8.32
C TYR A 181 12.73 -16.46 8.47
N SER A 182 12.90 -17.64 9.06
CA SER A 182 11.83 -18.60 9.36
C SER A 182 11.16 -18.23 10.69
N ILE A 183 10.38 -17.15 10.68
CA ILE A 183 9.63 -16.64 11.82
C ILE A 183 8.29 -16.07 11.35
N GLY A 184 7.22 -16.29 12.12
CA GLY A 184 5.88 -15.80 11.82
C GLY A 184 5.31 -14.87 12.90
N GLY A 185 4.06 -14.44 12.73
CA GLY A 185 3.27 -13.76 13.74
C GLY A 185 3.76 -12.38 14.19
N ALA A 186 3.20 -11.92 15.31
CA ALA A 186 3.54 -10.61 15.90
C ALA A 186 5.02 -10.51 16.31
N GLN A 187 5.64 -11.62 16.70
CA GLN A 187 7.05 -11.68 17.07
C GLN A 187 7.98 -11.41 15.89
N ALA A 188 7.60 -11.82 14.67
CA ALA A 188 8.35 -11.48 13.46
C ALA A 188 8.33 -9.97 13.18
N ILE A 189 7.17 -9.34 13.32
CA ILE A 189 7.01 -7.88 13.17
C ILE A 189 7.88 -7.14 14.19
N ALA A 190 7.88 -7.60 15.46
CA ALA A 190 8.71 -7.01 16.51
C ALA A 190 10.20 -7.14 16.22
N ALA A 191 10.64 -8.32 15.76
CA ALA A 191 12.04 -8.57 15.40
C ALA A 191 12.50 -7.72 14.22
N LEU A 192 11.64 -7.54 13.20
CA LEU A 192 11.93 -6.65 12.06
C LEU A 192 11.99 -5.18 12.50
N ALA A 193 11.14 -4.76 13.45
CA ALA A 193 11.08 -3.37 13.92
C ALA A 193 12.28 -2.99 14.80
N TYR A 194 12.59 -3.81 15.81
CA TYR A 194 13.56 -3.45 16.85
C TYR A 194 14.91 -4.17 16.74
N GLY A 195 14.94 -5.22 15.91
CA GLY A 195 16.09 -6.11 15.84
C GLY A 195 16.15 -7.10 17.01
N THR A 196 17.04 -8.07 16.88
CA THR A 196 17.44 -9.04 17.92
C THR A 196 18.93 -9.31 17.78
N GLU A 197 19.47 -10.27 18.51
CA GLU A 197 20.88 -10.67 18.37
C GLU A 197 21.24 -11.17 16.97
N THR A 198 20.27 -11.78 16.28
CA THR A 198 20.49 -12.37 14.94
C THR A 198 19.82 -11.60 13.81
N ILE A 199 18.85 -10.75 14.10
CA ILE A 199 18.05 -9.99 13.10
C ILE A 199 18.32 -8.50 13.25
N ARG A 200 18.89 -7.88 12.24
CA ARG A 200 19.05 -6.41 12.21
C ARG A 200 17.71 -5.75 11.89
N PRO A 201 17.35 -4.64 12.56
CA PRO A 201 16.11 -3.94 12.29
C PRO A 201 16.04 -3.40 10.87
N VAL A 202 14.83 -3.06 10.42
CA VAL A 202 14.55 -2.47 9.11
C VAL A 202 13.92 -1.10 9.24
N SER A 203 13.89 -0.33 8.15
CA SER A 203 13.29 1.01 8.12
C SER A 203 11.79 0.99 7.89
N LYS A 204 11.27 -0.05 7.23
CA LYS A 204 9.84 -0.23 6.92
C LYS A 204 9.48 -1.71 6.92
N ILE A 205 8.25 -2.03 7.33
CA ILE A 205 7.69 -3.38 7.28
C ILE A 205 6.47 -3.36 6.36
N THR A 206 6.41 -4.28 5.40
CA THR A 206 5.30 -4.43 4.45
C THR A 206 4.78 -5.87 4.44
N GLY A 207 3.60 -6.05 3.89
CA GLY A 207 2.98 -7.36 3.70
C GLY A 207 1.75 -7.59 4.58
N PRO A 208 0.81 -8.42 4.08
CA PRO A 208 -0.41 -8.78 4.78
C PRO A 208 -0.13 -9.78 5.91
N GLY A 209 -1.08 -9.94 6.82
CA GLY A 209 -1.01 -10.92 7.88
C GLY A 209 -2.32 -11.05 8.65
N ASN A 210 -2.38 -11.99 9.59
CA ASN A 210 -3.55 -12.14 10.45
C ASN A 210 -3.74 -10.97 11.43
N ALA A 211 -4.82 -10.99 12.21
CA ALA A 211 -5.15 -9.94 13.18
C ALA A 211 -4.01 -9.60 14.16
N TYR A 212 -3.19 -10.57 14.56
CA TYR A 212 -2.05 -10.32 15.46
C TYR A 212 -0.90 -9.62 14.74
N VAL A 213 -0.67 -9.94 13.47
CA VAL A 213 0.33 -9.26 12.61
C VAL A 213 -0.11 -7.82 12.35
N ALA A 214 -1.38 -7.60 11.99
CA ALA A 214 -1.95 -6.28 11.79
C ALA A 214 -1.87 -5.42 13.07
N ALA A 215 -2.19 -6.02 14.23
CA ALA A 215 -2.07 -5.37 15.53
C ALA A 215 -0.61 -5.05 15.88
N ALA A 216 0.33 -5.97 15.62
CA ALA A 216 1.76 -5.72 15.84
C ALA A 216 2.29 -4.60 14.95
N LYS A 217 1.92 -4.56 13.66
CA LYS A 217 2.25 -3.44 12.76
C LYS A 217 1.74 -2.11 13.31
N LYS A 218 0.52 -2.09 13.87
CA LYS A 218 -0.01 -0.89 14.54
C LYS A 218 0.83 -0.48 15.75
N VAL A 219 1.23 -1.44 16.57
CA VAL A 219 2.03 -1.17 17.80
C VAL A 219 3.39 -0.57 17.46
N VAL A 220 4.06 -1.07 16.41
CA VAL A 220 5.40 -0.61 16.02
C VAL A 220 5.37 0.62 15.10
N SER A 221 4.19 1.01 14.61
CA SER A 221 4.04 2.17 13.72
C SER A 221 4.44 3.46 14.45
N GLY A 222 5.35 4.20 13.84
CA GLY A 222 5.97 5.39 14.43
C GLY A 222 7.43 5.15 14.84
N ASP A 223 7.78 3.94 15.30
CA ASP A 223 9.17 3.52 15.53
C ASP A 223 9.79 2.96 14.23
N VAL A 224 8.97 2.28 13.42
CA VAL A 224 9.31 1.80 12.07
C VAL A 224 8.18 2.17 11.11
N GLY A 225 8.49 2.43 9.84
CA GLY A 225 7.47 2.61 8.81
C GLY A 225 6.67 1.32 8.56
N ILE A 226 5.39 1.46 8.22
CA ILE A 226 4.57 0.35 7.74
C ILE A 226 3.94 0.74 6.39
N ASP A 227 3.48 -0.26 5.63
CA ASP A 227 2.65 -0.06 4.44
C ASP A 227 1.25 0.40 4.86
N MET A 228 0.45 -0.53 5.33
CA MET A 228 -0.93 -0.32 5.77
C MET A 228 -1.30 -1.31 6.87
N ILE A 229 -2.44 -1.09 7.51
CA ILE A 229 -3.06 -2.06 8.40
C ILE A 229 -4.17 -2.73 7.61
N ALA A 230 -3.88 -3.92 7.06
CA ALA A 230 -4.84 -4.69 6.30
C ALA A 230 -5.87 -5.36 7.23
N GLY A 231 -7.14 -5.19 6.90
CA GLY A 231 -8.25 -5.96 7.44
C GLY A 231 -8.55 -7.20 6.58
N PRO A 232 -9.71 -7.84 6.79
CA PRO A 232 -10.22 -8.89 5.91
C PRO A 232 -10.38 -8.35 4.48
N SER A 233 -10.15 -9.22 3.49
CA SER A 233 -10.23 -8.86 2.08
C SER A 233 -11.67 -8.57 1.62
N GLU A 234 -11.82 -7.74 0.60
CA GLU A 234 -13.10 -7.28 0.09
C GLU A 234 -13.14 -7.29 -1.44
N VAL A 235 -14.23 -7.80 -2.02
CA VAL A 235 -14.54 -7.62 -3.44
C VAL A 235 -15.90 -6.93 -3.60
N CYS A 236 -15.98 -6.02 -4.56
CA CYS A 236 -17.23 -5.42 -5.02
C CYS A 236 -17.36 -5.64 -6.53
N VAL A 237 -18.33 -6.44 -6.93
CA VAL A 237 -18.64 -6.68 -8.34
C VAL A 237 -19.86 -5.84 -8.72
N VAL A 238 -19.69 -4.94 -9.69
CA VAL A 238 -20.79 -4.20 -10.33
C VAL A 238 -21.13 -4.92 -11.62
N ALA A 239 -22.35 -5.42 -11.74
CA ALA A 239 -22.78 -6.21 -12.88
C ALA A 239 -24.12 -5.73 -13.44
N ASP A 240 -24.20 -5.57 -14.77
CA ASP A 240 -25.46 -5.34 -15.50
C ASP A 240 -25.93 -6.62 -16.21
N GLU A 241 -27.00 -6.53 -16.98
CA GLU A 241 -27.60 -7.64 -17.71
C GLU A 241 -26.69 -8.26 -18.78
N SER A 242 -25.58 -7.60 -19.15
CA SER A 242 -24.62 -8.12 -20.12
C SER A 242 -23.62 -9.10 -19.50
N ALA A 243 -23.48 -9.11 -18.18
CA ALA A 243 -22.55 -9.97 -17.46
C ALA A 243 -23.16 -11.38 -17.24
N ASP A 244 -22.36 -12.43 -17.45
CA ASP A 244 -22.78 -13.80 -17.14
C ASP A 244 -22.85 -13.98 -15.61
N PRO A 245 -24.03 -14.33 -15.04
CA PRO A 245 -24.17 -14.58 -13.61
C PRO A 245 -23.24 -15.66 -13.06
N ALA A 246 -22.81 -16.63 -13.88
CA ALA A 246 -21.90 -17.69 -13.45
C ALA A 246 -20.46 -17.15 -13.23
N LEU A 247 -20.01 -16.21 -14.06
CA LEU A 247 -18.71 -15.54 -13.88
C LEU A 247 -18.73 -14.64 -12.64
N VAL A 248 -19.75 -13.81 -12.50
CA VAL A 248 -19.91 -12.95 -11.30
C VAL A 248 -19.97 -13.78 -10.03
N ALA A 249 -20.63 -14.93 -10.06
CA ALA A 249 -20.72 -15.83 -8.91
C ALA A 249 -19.35 -16.39 -8.50
N ILE A 250 -18.54 -16.84 -9.48
CA ILE A 250 -17.23 -17.42 -9.18
C ILE A 250 -16.22 -16.34 -8.72
N ASP A 251 -16.32 -15.11 -9.21
CA ASP A 251 -15.48 -14.00 -8.76
C ASP A 251 -15.80 -13.60 -7.30
N LEU A 252 -17.08 -13.53 -6.93
CA LEU A 252 -17.47 -13.36 -5.52
C LEU A 252 -16.97 -14.52 -4.63
N MET A 253 -16.97 -15.75 -5.13
CA MET A 253 -16.48 -16.92 -4.41
C MET A 253 -14.96 -16.95 -4.31
N ALA A 254 -14.23 -16.43 -5.30
CA ALA A 254 -12.77 -16.32 -5.28
C ALA A 254 -12.30 -15.46 -4.09
N GLN A 255 -13.00 -14.37 -3.80
CA GLN A 255 -12.73 -13.59 -2.59
C GLN A 255 -13.20 -14.28 -1.30
N ALA A 256 -14.42 -14.86 -1.33
CA ALA A 256 -15.02 -15.48 -0.15
C ALA A 256 -14.22 -16.68 0.38
N GLU A 257 -13.48 -17.38 -0.47
CA GLU A 257 -12.69 -18.54 -0.06
C GLU A 257 -11.39 -18.19 0.71
N HIS A 258 -10.97 -16.91 0.71
CA HIS A 258 -9.78 -16.48 1.43
C HIS A 258 -9.94 -16.61 2.94
N ASP A 259 -11.03 -16.09 3.50
CA ASP A 259 -11.27 -16.11 4.95
C ASP A 259 -12.78 -15.98 5.25
N PRO A 260 -13.30 -16.58 6.35
CA PRO A 260 -14.69 -16.41 6.78
C PRO A 260 -15.11 -14.96 7.02
N LEU A 261 -14.15 -14.05 7.25
CA LEU A 261 -14.39 -12.62 7.46
C LEU A 261 -14.28 -11.80 6.17
N ALA A 262 -13.95 -12.41 5.02
CA ALA A 262 -13.92 -11.72 3.74
C ALA A 262 -15.31 -11.16 3.40
N SER A 263 -15.36 -9.97 2.79
CA SER A 263 -16.61 -9.30 2.44
C SER A 263 -16.82 -9.28 0.93
N CYS A 264 -18.00 -9.73 0.49
CA CYS A 264 -18.33 -9.82 -0.92
C CYS A 264 -19.59 -9.00 -1.23
N TYR A 265 -19.46 -8.01 -2.10
CA TYR A 265 -20.52 -7.08 -2.48
C TYR A 265 -20.90 -7.29 -3.93
N LEU A 266 -22.17 -7.59 -4.20
CA LEU A 266 -22.76 -7.56 -5.53
C LEU A 266 -23.59 -6.29 -5.67
N VAL A 267 -23.26 -5.44 -6.63
CA VAL A 267 -24.03 -4.26 -7.01
C VAL A 267 -24.63 -4.51 -8.39
N CYS A 268 -25.95 -4.55 -8.49
CA CYS A 268 -26.66 -4.86 -9.74
C CYS A 268 -27.91 -3.98 -9.89
N PHE A 269 -28.67 -4.17 -10.97
CA PHE A 269 -29.79 -3.29 -11.34
C PHE A 269 -31.14 -4.00 -11.32
N ASP A 270 -31.16 -5.34 -11.14
CA ASP A 270 -32.36 -6.15 -11.15
C ASP A 270 -32.30 -7.27 -10.10
N GLU A 271 -33.40 -7.48 -9.38
CA GLU A 271 -33.52 -8.54 -8.38
C GLU A 271 -33.52 -9.95 -9.00
N ALA A 272 -34.02 -10.09 -10.24
CA ALA A 272 -33.98 -11.37 -10.93
C ALA A 272 -32.53 -11.74 -11.31
N TYR A 273 -31.74 -10.78 -11.79
CA TYR A 273 -30.30 -10.98 -12.03
C TYR A 273 -29.56 -11.37 -10.75
N ALA A 274 -29.83 -10.66 -9.65
CA ALA A 274 -29.24 -11.01 -8.35
C ALA A 274 -29.58 -12.46 -7.95
N ALA A 275 -30.82 -12.89 -8.14
CA ALA A 275 -31.23 -14.26 -7.85
C ALA A 275 -30.53 -15.29 -8.76
N ASP A 276 -30.22 -14.95 -10.02
CA ASP A 276 -29.45 -15.80 -10.92
C ASP A 276 -28.02 -15.98 -10.44
N VAL A 277 -27.33 -14.90 -10.01
CA VAL A 277 -26.00 -14.97 -9.40
C VAL A 277 -26.01 -15.84 -8.14
N LEU A 278 -26.98 -15.67 -7.24
CA LEU A 278 -27.07 -16.48 -6.02
C LEU A 278 -27.29 -17.97 -6.33
N ARG A 279 -28.08 -18.30 -7.36
CA ARG A 279 -28.23 -19.71 -7.83
C ARG A 279 -26.93 -20.26 -8.41
N ALA A 280 -26.18 -19.43 -9.13
CA ALA A 280 -24.87 -19.84 -9.66
C ALA A 280 -23.86 -20.09 -8.53
N ILE A 281 -23.83 -19.26 -7.49
CA ILE A 281 -23.04 -19.52 -6.27
C ILE A 281 -23.38 -20.88 -5.67
N ASP A 282 -24.65 -21.20 -5.49
CA ASP A 282 -25.07 -22.52 -4.94
C ASP A 282 -24.64 -23.68 -5.81
N SER A 283 -24.62 -23.51 -7.13
CA SER A 283 -24.13 -24.52 -8.08
C SER A 283 -22.62 -24.72 -7.99
N HIS A 284 -21.84 -23.64 -7.98
CA HIS A 284 -20.37 -23.70 -7.88
C HIS A 284 -19.91 -24.22 -6.51
N MET A 285 -20.65 -23.91 -5.45
CA MET A 285 -20.34 -24.36 -4.08
C MET A 285 -20.22 -25.89 -3.96
N GLN A 286 -20.95 -26.64 -4.80
CA GLN A 286 -20.91 -28.11 -4.80
C GLN A 286 -19.53 -28.68 -5.21
N GLN A 287 -18.73 -27.90 -5.92
CA GLN A 287 -17.40 -28.28 -6.42
C GLN A 287 -16.26 -27.63 -5.62
N SER A 288 -16.57 -26.69 -4.72
CA SER A 288 -15.55 -25.95 -3.97
C SER A 288 -14.90 -26.81 -2.90
N ALA A 289 -13.56 -26.91 -2.92
CA ALA A 289 -12.80 -27.56 -1.87
C ALA A 289 -12.82 -26.76 -0.53
N ARG A 290 -13.21 -25.48 -0.59
CA ARG A 290 -13.28 -24.57 0.58
C ARG A 290 -14.72 -24.11 0.86
N ALA A 291 -15.72 -24.89 0.47
CA ALA A 291 -17.14 -24.55 0.56
C ALA A 291 -17.59 -24.04 1.94
N GLU A 292 -17.04 -24.58 3.04
CA GLU A 292 -17.37 -24.17 4.39
C GLU A 292 -16.93 -22.73 4.68
N ILE A 293 -15.71 -22.37 4.30
CA ILE A 293 -15.15 -21.01 4.46
C ILE A 293 -15.92 -20.03 3.59
N THR A 294 -16.09 -20.37 2.30
CA THR A 294 -16.81 -19.56 1.31
C THR A 294 -18.25 -19.30 1.77
N ARG A 295 -18.94 -20.33 2.26
CA ARG A 295 -20.33 -20.19 2.75
C ARG A 295 -20.38 -19.25 3.96
N ALA A 296 -19.49 -19.41 4.95
CA ALA A 296 -19.46 -18.56 6.12
C ALA A 296 -19.25 -17.06 5.74
N SER A 297 -18.31 -16.79 4.84
CA SER A 297 -18.07 -15.43 4.33
C SER A 297 -19.31 -14.84 3.66
N LEU A 298 -19.91 -15.57 2.68
CA LEU A 298 -21.06 -15.06 1.93
C LEU A 298 -22.31 -14.89 2.78
N ASP A 299 -22.53 -15.76 3.77
CA ASP A 299 -23.72 -15.68 4.65
C ASP A 299 -23.59 -14.56 5.68
N ASP A 300 -22.40 -14.36 6.26
CA ASP A 300 -22.19 -13.38 7.31
C ASP A 300 -21.82 -11.98 6.78
N LYS A 301 -21.05 -11.91 5.71
CA LYS A 301 -20.47 -10.66 5.19
C LYS A 301 -20.92 -10.32 3.76
N GLY A 302 -21.60 -11.22 3.09
CA GLY A 302 -22.07 -10.99 1.73
C GLY A 302 -23.26 -10.03 1.68
N LEU A 303 -23.22 -9.05 0.76
CA LEU A 303 -24.29 -8.07 0.55
C LEU A 303 -24.58 -7.90 -0.94
N VAL A 304 -25.87 -7.97 -1.29
CA VAL A 304 -26.39 -7.61 -2.61
C VAL A 304 -27.05 -6.24 -2.51
N VAL A 305 -26.66 -5.31 -3.39
CA VAL A 305 -27.28 -3.99 -3.50
C VAL A 305 -27.89 -3.85 -4.89
N VAL A 306 -29.21 -3.78 -4.95
CA VAL A 306 -29.92 -3.52 -6.21
C VAL A 306 -30.11 -2.02 -6.37
N CYS A 307 -29.49 -1.45 -7.37
CA CYS A 307 -29.46 -0.01 -7.63
C CYS A 307 -30.45 0.38 -8.73
N PRO A 308 -31.12 1.55 -8.65
CA PRO A 308 -32.06 1.98 -9.68
C PRO A 308 -31.40 2.41 -11.01
N ASN A 309 -30.10 2.70 -11.01
CA ASN A 309 -29.33 3.13 -12.17
C ASN A 309 -27.82 3.11 -11.89
N MET A 310 -27.00 3.34 -12.92
CA MET A 310 -25.53 3.35 -12.83
C MET A 310 -25.00 4.42 -11.87
N ASP A 311 -25.59 5.63 -11.83
CA ASP A 311 -25.14 6.68 -10.92
C ASP A 311 -25.25 6.25 -9.45
N ALA A 312 -26.34 5.58 -9.08
CA ALA A 312 -26.53 5.03 -7.74
C ALA A 312 -25.56 3.88 -7.47
N ALA A 313 -25.24 3.06 -8.46
CA ALA A 313 -24.25 1.99 -8.34
C ALA A 313 -22.86 2.56 -8.08
N ILE A 314 -22.41 3.55 -8.84
CA ILE A 314 -21.08 4.19 -8.64
C ILE A 314 -21.03 4.95 -7.31
N GLN A 315 -22.12 5.61 -6.89
CA GLN A 315 -22.17 6.19 -5.55
C GLN A 315 -22.03 5.12 -4.46
N THR A 316 -22.70 3.99 -4.61
CA THR A 316 -22.59 2.84 -3.70
C THR A 316 -21.14 2.31 -3.65
N VAL A 317 -20.50 2.10 -4.80
CA VAL A 317 -19.08 1.71 -4.89
C VAL A 317 -18.18 2.70 -4.15
N ASN A 318 -18.35 4.01 -4.36
CA ASN A 318 -17.55 5.03 -3.70
C ASN A 318 -17.77 5.08 -2.17
N VAL A 319 -18.96 4.68 -1.69
CA VAL A 319 -19.24 4.51 -0.25
C VAL A 319 -18.62 3.21 0.27
N ILE A 320 -18.70 2.11 -0.48
CA ILE A 320 -18.03 0.86 -0.13
C ILE A 320 -16.52 1.07 -0.10
N ALA A 321 -15.95 1.79 -1.05
CA ALA A 321 -14.51 1.95 -1.21
C ALA A 321 -13.76 0.60 -1.10
N PRO A 322 -14.07 -0.37 -1.98
CA PRO A 322 -13.62 -1.74 -1.85
C PRO A 322 -12.13 -1.91 -2.12
N GLU A 323 -11.56 -2.99 -1.62
CA GLU A 323 -10.21 -3.44 -1.97
C GLU A 323 -10.14 -3.78 -3.47
N HIS A 324 -10.99 -4.71 -3.93
CA HIS A 324 -11.13 -5.09 -5.33
C HIS A 324 -12.48 -4.58 -5.87
N LEU A 325 -12.46 -3.85 -6.97
CA LEU A 325 -13.64 -3.44 -7.70
C LEU A 325 -13.63 -4.09 -9.07
N GLU A 326 -14.64 -4.91 -9.36
CA GLU A 326 -14.86 -5.47 -10.69
C GLU A 326 -16.03 -4.77 -11.37
N LEU A 327 -15.84 -4.38 -12.62
CA LEU A 327 -16.86 -3.70 -13.45
C LEU A 327 -17.26 -4.61 -14.62
N HIS A 328 -18.24 -5.47 -14.39
CA HIS A 328 -18.84 -6.35 -15.39
C HIS A 328 -20.06 -5.66 -16.01
N VAL A 329 -19.83 -4.52 -16.65
CA VAL A 329 -20.86 -3.66 -17.23
C VAL A 329 -20.49 -3.20 -18.63
N ALA A 330 -21.49 -2.95 -19.46
CA ALA A 330 -21.27 -2.36 -20.76
C ALA A 330 -20.65 -0.95 -20.61
N GLY A 331 -19.58 -0.66 -21.36
CA GLY A 331 -18.93 0.66 -21.34
C GLY A 331 -18.19 0.97 -20.03
N GLY A 332 -17.67 -0.01 -19.30
CA GLY A 332 -17.00 0.17 -18.02
C GLY A 332 -15.88 1.22 -18.02
N MET A 333 -15.16 1.42 -19.15
CA MET A 333 -14.12 2.45 -19.28
C MET A 333 -14.66 3.88 -19.10
N ASP A 334 -15.90 4.15 -19.50
CA ASP A 334 -16.52 5.47 -19.36
C ASP A 334 -16.82 5.83 -17.89
N LEU A 335 -16.86 4.81 -17.03
CA LEU A 335 -17.12 4.96 -15.59
C LEU A 335 -15.86 5.26 -14.79
N LEU A 336 -14.67 5.04 -15.35
CA LEU A 336 -13.40 5.13 -14.64
C LEU A 336 -13.21 6.50 -13.95
N GLY A 337 -13.61 7.60 -14.61
CA GLY A 337 -13.53 8.94 -14.05
C GLY A 337 -14.50 9.22 -12.89
N GLN A 338 -15.49 8.35 -12.66
CA GLN A 338 -16.50 8.49 -11.60
C GLN A 338 -16.16 7.63 -10.38
N VAL A 339 -15.36 6.55 -10.57
CA VAL A 339 -14.84 5.72 -9.48
C VAL A 339 -13.71 6.47 -8.79
N ARG A 340 -13.90 6.80 -7.51
CA ARG A 340 -12.94 7.56 -6.71
C ARG A 340 -12.23 6.72 -5.68
N ASN A 341 -12.90 5.70 -5.16
CA ASN A 341 -12.46 4.93 -4.02
C ASN A 341 -12.48 3.43 -4.36
N ALA A 342 -11.36 2.90 -4.79
CA ALA A 342 -11.12 1.47 -4.95
C ALA A 342 -9.62 1.19 -4.82
N GLY A 343 -9.25 0.06 -4.25
CA GLY A 343 -7.86 -0.37 -4.18
C GLY A 343 -7.34 -0.76 -5.56
N ALA A 344 -8.06 -1.65 -6.27
CA ALA A 344 -7.81 -2.00 -7.66
C ALA A 344 -9.12 -2.03 -8.45
N ILE A 345 -9.07 -1.73 -9.75
CA ILE A 345 -10.24 -1.71 -10.64
C ILE A 345 -10.00 -2.72 -11.76
N PHE A 346 -10.87 -3.72 -11.84
CA PHE A 346 -10.87 -4.78 -12.83
C PHE A 346 -12.00 -4.55 -13.83
N MET A 347 -11.71 -4.58 -15.11
CA MET A 347 -12.62 -4.08 -16.13
C MET A 347 -13.00 -5.16 -17.14
N GLY A 348 -14.28 -5.52 -17.15
CA GLY A 348 -14.87 -6.47 -18.09
C GLY A 348 -14.71 -7.92 -17.68
N GLU A 349 -15.47 -8.80 -18.31
CA GLU A 349 -15.62 -10.23 -17.97
C GLU A 349 -14.33 -11.07 -18.06
N TRP A 350 -13.31 -10.57 -18.77
CA TRP A 350 -12.03 -11.27 -18.95
C TRP A 350 -10.98 -10.86 -17.91
N THR A 351 -11.39 -10.12 -16.89
CA THR A 351 -10.47 -9.54 -15.89
C THR A 351 -10.91 -9.90 -14.47
N PRO A 352 -10.91 -11.19 -14.09
CA PRO A 352 -11.19 -11.60 -12.72
C PRO A 352 -10.08 -11.16 -11.76
N GLU A 353 -10.39 -11.07 -10.47
CA GLU A 353 -9.44 -10.72 -9.38
C GLU A 353 -8.12 -11.49 -9.49
N ALA A 354 -8.17 -12.78 -9.79
CA ALA A 354 -6.98 -13.63 -9.92
C ALA A 354 -5.94 -13.14 -10.95
N VAL A 355 -6.36 -12.40 -11.99
CA VAL A 355 -5.42 -11.79 -12.94
C VAL A 355 -4.57 -10.75 -12.24
N GLY A 356 -5.16 -9.90 -11.39
CA GLY A 356 -4.46 -8.89 -10.59
C GLY A 356 -3.59 -9.50 -9.51
N ASP A 357 -4.09 -10.53 -8.86
CA ASP A 357 -3.39 -11.19 -7.76
C ASP A 357 -2.07 -11.84 -8.18
N TYR A 358 -1.99 -12.31 -9.42
CA TYR A 358 -0.84 -13.11 -9.83
C TYR A 358 0.00 -12.50 -10.96
N VAL A 359 -0.61 -12.04 -12.06
CA VAL A 359 0.17 -11.83 -13.30
C VAL A 359 -0.05 -10.49 -14.00
N ALA A 360 -1.02 -9.67 -13.65
CA ALA A 360 -1.29 -8.42 -14.34
C ALA A 360 -0.18 -7.37 -14.18
N GLY A 361 0.54 -7.41 -13.07
CA GLY A 361 1.63 -6.50 -12.76
C GLY A 361 1.35 -5.47 -11.67
N PRO A 362 0.16 -4.85 -11.55
CA PRO A 362 -0.22 -4.08 -10.37
C PRO A 362 -0.09 -4.88 -9.07
N ASN A 363 0.07 -4.18 -7.96
CA ASN A 363 0.28 -4.81 -6.67
C ASN A 363 -1.02 -5.33 -6.08
N HIS A 364 -1.00 -6.55 -5.53
CA HIS A 364 -2.14 -7.12 -4.82
C HIS A 364 -2.18 -6.81 -3.31
N THR A 365 -1.18 -6.08 -2.79
CA THR A 365 -1.25 -5.55 -1.41
C THR A 365 -2.04 -4.27 -1.45
N LEU A 366 -3.33 -4.38 -1.18
CA LEU A 366 -4.33 -3.35 -1.42
C LEU A 366 -4.91 -2.80 -0.11
N PRO A 367 -5.42 -1.57 -0.10
CA PRO A 367 -6.13 -1.01 1.04
C PRO A 367 -7.48 -1.69 1.25
N THR A 368 -7.72 -2.23 2.44
CA THR A 368 -8.95 -2.94 2.85
C THR A 368 -9.81 -2.11 3.79
N GLY A 369 -11.02 -2.56 4.10
CA GLY A 369 -11.87 -1.94 5.12
C GLY A 369 -12.28 -0.50 4.79
N GLY A 370 -12.39 -0.15 3.51
CA GLY A 370 -12.73 1.19 3.06
C GLY A 370 -11.59 2.19 3.12
N THR A 371 -10.36 1.77 3.42
CA THR A 371 -9.20 2.67 3.47
C THR A 371 -8.75 3.12 2.08
N ALA A 372 -9.28 2.55 0.99
CA ALA A 372 -9.09 3.04 -0.38
C ALA A 372 -9.53 4.51 -0.57
N ARG A 373 -10.25 5.08 0.39
CA ARG A 373 -10.58 6.52 0.44
C ARG A 373 -9.36 7.42 0.66
N PHE A 374 -8.27 6.91 1.23
CA PHE A 374 -7.07 7.69 1.59
C PHE A 374 -5.76 6.91 1.45
N SER A 375 -5.82 5.63 1.10
CA SER A 375 -4.65 4.77 0.90
C SER A 375 -4.62 4.23 -0.51
N SER A 376 -3.43 3.92 -1.00
CA SER A 376 -3.18 3.34 -2.32
C SER A 376 -2.64 1.93 -2.19
N PRO A 377 -2.65 1.12 -3.28
CA PRO A 377 -1.88 -0.12 -3.35
C PRO A 377 -0.41 0.09 -3.01
N LEU A 378 0.25 -0.95 -2.50
CA LEU A 378 1.69 -0.93 -2.29
C LEU A 378 2.41 -0.61 -3.61
N SER A 379 3.32 0.33 -3.57
CA SER A 379 3.97 0.89 -4.75
C SER A 379 5.44 1.19 -4.52
N VAL A 380 6.15 1.63 -5.54
CA VAL A 380 7.54 2.09 -5.43
C VAL A 380 7.66 3.28 -4.47
N GLU A 381 6.60 4.10 -4.35
CA GLU A 381 6.59 5.25 -3.44
C GLU A 381 6.72 4.87 -1.97
N ASP A 382 6.25 3.68 -1.61
CA ASP A 382 6.36 3.17 -0.24
C ASP A 382 7.80 2.89 0.19
N PHE A 383 8.69 2.73 -0.75
CA PHE A 383 10.08 2.35 -0.54
C PHE A 383 11.08 3.48 -0.80
N VAL A 384 10.59 4.70 -1.01
CA VAL A 384 11.42 5.91 -1.14
C VAL A 384 11.04 6.93 -0.07
N LYS A 385 12.00 7.81 0.24
CA LYS A 385 11.77 9.00 1.04
C LYS A 385 12.20 10.23 0.27
N LYS A 386 11.57 11.36 0.54
CA LYS A 386 11.84 12.65 -0.10
C LYS A 386 12.39 13.62 0.92
N SER A 387 13.44 14.35 0.54
CA SER A 387 14.00 15.44 1.34
C SER A 387 13.94 16.73 0.55
N SER A 388 13.46 17.81 1.17
CA SER A 388 13.54 19.14 0.57
C SER A 388 14.98 19.60 0.54
N VAL A 389 15.43 20.13 -0.60
CA VAL A 389 16.75 20.74 -0.77
C VAL A 389 16.53 22.22 -1.02
N ILE A 390 17.18 23.05 -0.20
CA ILE A 390 17.05 24.50 -0.24
C ILE A 390 18.47 25.08 -0.18
N GLN A 391 18.83 25.87 -1.20
CA GLN A 391 20.07 26.63 -1.23
C GLN A 391 19.74 28.08 -1.63
N TYR A 392 20.05 29.02 -0.77
CA TYR A 392 19.86 30.45 -1.04
C TYR A 392 21.17 31.13 -1.41
N THR A 393 21.08 32.07 -2.32
CA THR A 393 22.16 33.02 -2.58
C THR A 393 22.03 34.23 -1.63
N PRO A 394 23.09 35.05 -1.50
CA PRO A 394 22.98 36.32 -0.76
C PRO A 394 21.88 37.22 -1.36
N LEU A 395 21.71 37.24 -2.67
CA LEU A 395 20.68 38.02 -3.36
C LEU A 395 19.26 37.52 -3.02
N ALA A 396 19.04 36.22 -3.09
CA ALA A 396 17.77 35.62 -2.73
C ALA A 396 17.39 35.91 -1.27
N LEU A 397 18.38 35.81 -0.35
CA LEU A 397 18.14 36.15 1.04
C LEU A 397 17.88 37.64 1.27
N ALA A 398 18.52 38.52 0.50
CA ALA A 398 18.26 39.97 0.58
C ALA A 398 16.84 40.29 0.11
N ASN A 399 16.37 39.64 -0.97
CA ASN A 399 15.02 39.84 -1.52
C ASN A 399 13.89 39.40 -0.56
N GLU A 400 14.11 38.32 0.23
CA GLU A 400 13.07 37.70 1.05
C GLU A 400 13.26 37.94 2.57
N GLY A 401 14.38 38.51 2.95
CA GLY A 401 14.79 38.61 4.37
C GLY A 401 13.81 39.37 5.25
N GLU A 402 13.22 40.47 4.75
CA GLU A 402 12.17 41.19 5.46
C GLU A 402 10.93 40.35 5.75
N ALA A 403 10.42 39.66 4.73
CA ALA A 403 9.27 38.80 4.90
C ALA A 403 9.53 37.68 5.91
N ILE A 404 10.72 37.06 5.83
CA ILE A 404 11.10 36.01 6.79
C ILE A 404 11.17 36.55 8.22
N MET A 405 11.80 37.72 8.42
CA MET A 405 11.92 38.32 9.74
C MET A 405 10.56 38.74 10.31
N ALA A 406 9.70 39.36 9.48
CA ALA A 406 8.37 39.79 9.90
C ALA A 406 7.50 38.60 10.39
N ILE A 407 7.51 37.48 9.65
CA ILE A 407 6.78 36.26 10.05
C ILE A 407 7.36 35.69 11.34
N ALA A 408 8.68 35.53 11.42
CA ALA A 408 9.35 34.96 12.58
C ALA A 408 9.14 35.80 13.85
N GLU A 409 9.16 37.14 13.74
CA GLU A 409 8.88 38.04 14.85
C GLU A 409 7.42 37.98 15.30
N HIS A 410 6.48 37.90 14.36
CA HIS A 410 5.05 37.74 14.66
C HIS A 410 4.76 36.41 15.40
N GLU A 411 5.48 35.35 15.05
CA GLU A 411 5.41 34.04 15.74
C GLU A 411 6.16 34.03 17.07
N GLY A 412 6.87 35.12 17.45
CA GLY A 412 7.67 35.18 18.64
C GLY A 412 9.00 34.40 18.57
N LEU A 413 9.43 34.02 17.37
CA LEU A 413 10.63 33.23 17.13
C LEU A 413 11.86 34.13 16.88
N TRP A 414 12.34 34.78 17.92
CA TRP A 414 13.44 35.75 17.86
C TRP A 414 14.69 35.23 17.17
N ALA A 415 15.11 33.99 17.45
CA ALA A 415 16.32 33.42 16.86
C ALA A 415 16.20 33.20 15.34
N HIS A 416 14.99 32.89 14.83
CA HIS A 416 14.72 32.77 13.41
C HIS A 416 14.92 34.12 12.69
N ALA A 417 14.32 35.20 13.20
CA ALA A 417 14.50 36.53 12.66
C ALA A 417 15.98 36.99 12.78
N GLN A 418 16.62 36.72 13.92
CA GLN A 418 18.01 37.11 14.14
C GLN A 418 18.98 36.36 13.21
N SER A 419 18.69 35.10 12.86
CA SER A 419 19.48 34.32 11.92
C SER A 419 19.57 34.97 10.53
N VAL A 420 18.46 35.54 10.06
CA VAL A 420 18.39 36.28 8.79
C VAL A 420 19.07 37.64 8.93
N ARG A 421 18.76 38.41 10.00
CA ARG A 421 19.30 39.74 10.24
C ARG A 421 20.82 39.75 10.26
N LEU A 422 21.44 38.79 10.92
CA LEU A 422 22.90 38.68 10.97
C LEU A 422 23.52 38.43 9.58
N ARG A 423 22.91 37.59 8.76
CA ARG A 423 23.40 37.31 7.40
C ARG A 423 23.25 38.50 6.47
N LEU A 424 22.15 39.28 6.59
CA LEU A 424 21.96 40.51 5.84
C LEU A 424 22.97 41.57 6.30
N GLY A 425 23.29 41.64 7.58
CA GLY A 425 24.34 42.52 8.10
C GLY A 425 25.73 42.18 7.53
N MET A 426 26.11 40.91 7.48
CA MET A 426 27.35 40.44 6.82
C MET A 426 27.43 40.86 5.36
N LEU A 427 26.30 40.71 4.62
CA LEU A 427 26.23 41.11 3.22
C LEU A 427 26.44 42.60 3.04
N GLN A 428 25.81 43.45 3.86
CA GLN A 428 26.00 44.91 3.84
C GLN A 428 27.45 45.31 4.15
N ASP A 429 28.08 44.65 5.10
CA ASP A 429 29.47 44.94 5.46
C ASP A 429 30.46 44.51 4.35
N ALA A 430 30.23 43.39 3.70
CA ALA A 430 31.01 42.96 2.53
C ALA A 430 30.91 43.96 1.37
N LEU A 431 29.71 44.46 1.07
CA LEU A 431 29.52 45.48 0.02
C LEU A 431 30.20 46.81 0.33
N LYS A 432 30.31 47.22 1.60
CA LYS A 432 31.05 48.41 2.01
C LYS A 432 32.57 48.29 1.80
N VAL A 433 33.12 47.09 2.00
CA VAL A 433 34.55 46.81 1.82
C VAL A 433 34.96 46.85 0.35
N ASP A 434 34.10 46.35 -0.58
CA ASP A 434 34.39 46.30 -1.99
C ASP A 434 34.12 47.61 -2.76
N GLY A 435 33.71 48.68 -2.08
CA GLY A 435 33.48 50.01 -2.67
C GLY A 435 32.32 50.04 -3.70
N ALA A 436 31.52 48.99 -3.80
CA ALA A 436 30.32 48.95 -4.61
C ALA A 436 29.21 49.69 -3.86
N ALA A 437 28.52 50.63 -4.52
CA ALA A 437 27.32 51.24 -3.98
C ALA A 437 26.33 50.14 -3.63
N ALA A 438 25.90 50.06 -2.36
CA ALA A 438 24.92 49.12 -1.91
C ALA A 438 23.66 49.25 -2.81
N PRO A 439 23.07 48.15 -3.30
CA PRO A 439 21.77 48.22 -3.96
C PRO A 439 20.83 48.93 -2.96
N VAL A 440 20.24 50.01 -3.39
CA VAL A 440 19.20 50.70 -2.61
C VAL A 440 18.03 49.74 -2.54
N ILE A 441 17.85 49.12 -1.41
CA ILE A 441 16.62 48.38 -1.12
C ILE A 441 15.57 49.47 -0.92
N ASP A 442 14.71 49.66 -1.93
CA ASP A 442 13.57 50.58 -1.87
C ASP A 442 12.56 50.00 -0.87
N MET A 443 12.60 50.52 0.36
CA MET A 443 11.74 50.10 1.47
C MET A 443 10.26 50.48 1.23
N ASP A 444 9.98 51.24 0.15
CA ASP A 444 8.62 51.68 -0.22
C ASP A 444 8.09 51.02 -1.52
N ALA A 445 8.84 50.07 -2.07
CA ALA A 445 8.34 49.32 -3.24
C ALA A 445 7.16 48.43 -2.85
N GLN A 446 5.96 48.81 -3.24
CA GLN A 446 4.78 47.93 -3.16
C GLN A 446 5.05 46.67 -3.97
N PRO A 447 4.60 45.49 -3.49
CA PRO A 447 4.74 44.24 -4.23
C PRO A 447 4.11 44.42 -5.61
N ALA A 448 4.89 44.14 -6.66
CA ALA A 448 4.41 44.16 -8.03
C ALA A 448 3.17 43.26 -8.15
N ASP A 449 2.10 43.82 -8.65
CA ASP A 449 0.80 43.20 -8.78
C ASP A 449 0.91 41.80 -9.38
N ALA A 450 0.36 40.83 -8.65
CA ALA A 450 0.13 39.44 -9.11
C ALA A 450 -0.98 39.42 -10.20
N GLN A 451 -0.71 40.02 -11.38
CA GLN A 451 -1.61 40.02 -12.52
C GLN A 451 -0.98 39.47 -13.81
N ALA A 452 -0.02 38.58 -13.75
CA ALA A 452 0.65 38.05 -14.96
C ALA A 452 0.55 36.53 -15.15
N ASP A 453 -0.34 35.80 -14.47
CA ASP A 453 -0.44 34.34 -14.62
C ASP A 453 -1.82 33.82 -15.11
N GLU A 454 -2.64 34.66 -15.78
CA GLU A 454 -3.90 34.18 -16.37
C GLU A 454 -3.86 33.94 -17.91
N GLU A 455 -2.72 34.07 -18.58
CA GLU A 455 -2.63 33.96 -20.05
C GLU A 455 -1.85 32.78 -20.62
N VAL A 456 -1.52 31.76 -19.83
CA VAL A 456 -0.91 30.50 -20.35
C VAL A 456 -1.85 29.31 -20.12
N GLY A 457 -3.01 29.31 -20.72
CA GLY A 457 -4.01 28.25 -20.58
C GLY A 457 -5.02 28.13 -21.71
N ARG A 458 -4.82 28.81 -22.82
CA ARG A 458 -5.66 28.65 -24.03
C ARG A 458 -4.79 28.50 -25.29
N ALA A 459 -4.19 27.31 -25.45
CA ALA A 459 -3.76 26.86 -26.77
C ALA A 459 -4.85 25.96 -27.34
N GLU A 460 -5.41 26.41 -28.42
CA GLU A 460 -6.46 25.82 -29.22
C GLU A 460 -6.15 24.38 -29.62
N LEU A 461 -7.07 23.48 -29.30
CA LEU A 461 -7.27 22.22 -30.02
C LEU A 461 -8.07 22.55 -31.27
N THR A 462 -7.40 22.80 -32.41
CA THR A 462 -8.03 22.74 -33.73
C THR A 462 -7.67 21.40 -34.38
N ASP A 463 -8.73 20.74 -34.84
CA ASP A 463 -8.83 19.58 -35.73
C ASP A 463 -7.65 19.29 -36.64
N GLU A 464 -7.15 18.01 -36.57
CA GLU A 464 -7.02 17.10 -37.73
C GLU A 464 -6.94 15.63 -37.21
#